data_ebeff11947c6bb6ef7e3b6f62a5a40d7
#
_entry.id   ebeff11947c6bb6ef7e3b6f62a5a40d7
#
_cell.length_a   1.000
_cell.length_b   1.000
_cell.length_c   1.000
_cell.angle_alpha   90.00
_cell.angle_beta   90.00
_cell.angle_gamma   90.00
#
_symmetry.space_group_name_H-M   'P 1'
#
loop_
_entity.id
_entity.type
_entity.pdbx_description
1 polymer ?
#
loop_
_entity_poly.entity_id
_entity_poly.type
_entity_poly.pdbx_seq_one_letter_code
_entity_poly.pdbx_strand_id
1 'polypeptide(L)'
;MAKAKFQRTKPHCNIGTIGHVDHGKTTLTAAITKVLAETGGAVFTDYANIDKAPEERERGITISTAHVEYETEARHYAHVDCPGHADYVKNMITGAAQTDGAILVVNAADGPMPQTREHILLARQVGVPALVVYMNKVDQVDDDEILELVELEMRELLTYYGFDGDAIPIVKGSALAALEGRDDAIGKNSIYELMKAVDEHIPQPPRPTDKPFLMPVEDVFSISGRGTVVTGRVETGIVKVGEEVEIVGLKDTRKTVVTGVEMFRKLLDQGMAGDNIGALVRGVAREDVERGQVLCKPGSVNPHTDFQAEVYVLSKDEGGRHTPFFANYRPQFYFRTTDVTGEVVLPEGTEMVMPGDNVTIGVKLIAPIAMDPGLRFAIREGGRTVGSGVVSTISK
;
A
#
# COMPACT_ATOMS: atom_id res chain seq x y z
N MET A 1 32.18 8.25 -0.94
CA MET A 1 31.81 8.69 0.44
C MET A 1 31.12 7.55 1.14
N ALA A 2 31.37 7.35 2.45
CA ALA A 2 30.64 6.34 3.24
C ALA A 2 29.16 6.80 3.36
N LYS A 3 28.21 5.85 3.19
CA LYS A 3 26.80 6.14 3.40
C LYS A 3 26.55 6.51 4.87
N ALA A 4 25.66 7.46 5.11
CA ALA A 4 25.22 7.83 6.46
C ALA A 4 24.50 6.63 7.11
N LYS A 5 24.57 6.55 8.44
CA LYS A 5 23.84 5.56 9.23
C LYS A 5 22.49 6.14 9.63
N PHE A 6 21.41 5.37 9.46
CA PHE A 6 20.08 5.78 9.90
C PHE A 6 20.01 5.80 11.43
N GLN A 7 19.46 6.87 12.00
CA GLN A 7 19.26 6.98 13.45
C GLN A 7 17.75 7.00 13.74
N ARG A 8 17.28 6.09 14.58
CA ARG A 8 15.87 6.02 14.99
C ARG A 8 15.64 6.97 16.16
N THR A 9 15.30 8.22 15.84
CA THR A 9 15.06 9.27 16.86
C THR A 9 13.59 9.44 17.17
N LYS A 10 12.70 9.03 16.27
CA LYS A 10 11.24 9.20 16.36
C LYS A 10 10.51 7.89 16.03
N PRO A 11 9.27 7.70 16.51
CA PRO A 11 8.42 6.60 16.06
C PRO A 11 8.26 6.66 14.55
N HIS A 12 8.33 5.50 13.90
CA HIS A 12 8.19 5.38 12.45
C HIS A 12 6.75 5.00 12.06
N CYS A 13 6.24 5.60 10.99
CA CYS A 13 4.94 5.31 10.42
C CYS A 13 5.01 5.31 8.89
N ASN A 14 4.38 4.32 8.26
CA ASN A 14 4.25 4.26 6.82
C ASN A 14 2.90 4.88 6.42
N ILE A 15 2.91 5.89 5.60
CA ILE A 15 1.72 6.57 5.10
C ILE A 15 1.66 6.44 3.57
N GLY A 16 0.46 6.36 2.99
CA GLY A 16 0.29 6.34 1.54
C GLY A 16 -0.66 7.42 1.05
N THR A 17 -0.45 7.95 -0.16
CA THR A 17 -1.46 8.72 -0.88
C THR A 17 -2.28 7.81 -1.77
N ILE A 18 -3.61 7.85 -1.66
CA ILE A 18 -4.56 7.13 -2.49
C ILE A 18 -5.63 8.10 -3.03
N GLY A 19 -6.36 7.71 -4.05
CA GLY A 19 -7.42 8.53 -4.66
C GLY A 19 -7.39 8.48 -6.18
N HIS A 20 -8.33 9.14 -6.81
CA HIS A 20 -8.53 9.14 -8.26
C HIS A 20 -7.31 9.69 -9.02
N VAL A 21 -7.17 9.31 -10.30
CA VAL A 21 -6.21 9.93 -11.22
C VAL A 21 -6.49 11.45 -11.29
N ASP A 22 -5.47 12.26 -11.46
CA ASP A 22 -5.52 13.73 -11.56
C ASP A 22 -6.07 14.48 -10.34
N HIS A 23 -6.37 13.81 -9.22
CA HIS A 23 -6.73 14.49 -7.95
C HIS A 23 -5.54 15.14 -7.24
N GLY A 24 -4.30 14.94 -7.74
CA GLY A 24 -3.10 15.63 -7.27
C GLY A 24 -2.34 14.94 -6.15
N LYS A 25 -2.35 13.60 -6.09
CA LYS A 25 -1.60 12.79 -5.11
C LYS A 25 -0.10 13.10 -5.12
N THR A 26 0.54 12.97 -6.28
CA THR A 26 1.97 13.23 -6.44
C THR A 26 2.33 14.69 -6.20
N THR A 27 1.44 15.64 -6.60
CA THR A 27 1.60 17.06 -6.28
C THR A 27 1.55 17.30 -4.78
N LEU A 28 0.64 16.63 -4.06
CA LEU A 28 0.55 16.70 -2.60
C LEU A 28 1.81 16.12 -1.94
N THR A 29 2.29 14.97 -2.40
CA THR A 29 3.53 14.36 -1.92
C THR A 29 4.72 15.31 -2.08
N ALA A 30 4.85 15.97 -3.24
CA ALA A 30 5.88 16.98 -3.48
C ALA A 30 5.71 18.22 -2.56
N ALA A 31 4.47 18.69 -2.36
CA ALA A 31 4.16 19.83 -1.48
C ALA A 31 4.51 19.53 -0.03
N ILE A 32 4.19 18.33 0.49
CA ILE A 32 4.56 17.90 1.84
C ILE A 32 6.09 17.96 2.00
N THR A 33 6.85 17.36 1.08
CA THR A 33 8.31 17.38 1.18
C THR A 33 8.88 18.80 1.11
N LYS A 34 8.28 19.69 0.30
CA LYS A 34 8.73 21.08 0.18
C LYS A 34 8.48 21.87 1.46
N VAL A 35 7.27 21.83 1.98
CA VAL A 35 6.86 22.58 3.17
C VAL A 35 7.64 22.11 4.40
N LEU A 36 7.77 20.79 4.59
CA LEU A 36 8.53 20.25 5.72
C LEU A 36 10.05 20.46 5.58
N ALA A 37 10.59 20.64 4.36
CA ALA A 37 12.00 20.98 4.16
C ALA A 37 12.33 22.38 4.74
N GLU A 38 11.38 23.30 4.81
CA GLU A 38 11.57 24.63 5.38
C GLU A 38 11.87 24.58 6.88
N THR A 39 11.36 23.54 7.57
CA THR A 39 11.60 23.30 9.01
C THR A 39 12.67 22.25 9.27
N GLY A 40 13.33 21.73 8.21
CA GLY A 40 14.36 20.69 8.32
C GLY A 40 13.80 19.27 8.46
N GLY A 41 12.48 19.10 8.35
CA GLY A 41 11.80 17.80 8.46
C GLY A 41 11.83 16.95 7.18
N ALA A 42 12.34 17.45 6.06
CA ALA A 42 12.43 16.73 4.80
C ALA A 42 13.59 17.19 3.93
N VAL A 43 13.89 16.39 2.89
CA VAL A 43 14.60 16.84 1.71
C VAL A 43 13.58 17.03 0.60
N PHE A 44 13.46 18.24 0.06
CA PHE A 44 12.50 18.51 -1.00
C PHE A 44 12.69 17.55 -2.17
N THR A 45 11.63 16.88 -2.54
CA THR A 45 11.57 15.98 -3.70
C THR A 45 10.56 16.54 -4.69
N ASP A 46 11.06 17.04 -5.80
CA ASP A 46 10.26 17.58 -6.88
C ASP A 46 9.40 16.50 -7.54
N TYR A 47 8.26 16.88 -8.12
CA TYR A 47 7.34 16.04 -8.87
C TYR A 47 8.07 15.09 -9.86
N ALA A 48 8.99 15.66 -10.68
CA ALA A 48 9.77 14.90 -11.66
C ALA A 48 10.77 13.91 -11.03
N ASN A 49 11.03 14.01 -9.73
CA ASN A 49 11.85 13.05 -8.97
C ASN A 49 11.03 12.02 -8.21
N ILE A 50 9.72 12.21 -8.10
CA ILE A 50 8.75 11.23 -7.61
C ILE A 50 8.37 10.32 -8.78
N ASP A 51 7.77 10.86 -9.84
CA ASP A 51 7.46 10.17 -11.10
C ASP A 51 8.70 10.14 -12.02
N LYS A 52 9.50 9.09 -11.90
CA LYS A 52 10.84 9.00 -12.53
C LYS A 52 10.83 8.37 -13.90
N ALA A 53 9.89 7.45 -14.17
CA ALA A 53 9.85 6.74 -15.43
C ALA A 53 9.51 7.70 -16.59
N PRO A 54 10.15 7.54 -17.76
CA PRO A 54 9.82 8.36 -18.93
C PRO A 54 8.33 8.31 -19.29
N GLU A 55 7.70 7.15 -19.17
CA GLU A 55 6.28 6.94 -19.43
C GLU A 55 5.37 7.68 -18.43
N GLU A 56 5.77 7.76 -17.16
CA GLU A 56 5.06 8.52 -16.11
C GLU A 56 5.05 10.01 -16.45
N ARG A 57 6.21 10.54 -16.85
CA ARG A 57 6.37 11.95 -17.24
C ARG A 57 5.62 12.30 -18.51
N GLU A 58 5.66 11.42 -19.53
CA GLU A 58 4.98 11.64 -20.80
C GLU A 58 3.45 11.64 -20.64
N ARG A 59 2.94 10.74 -19.82
CA ARG A 59 1.49 10.60 -19.58
C ARG A 59 0.96 11.48 -18.45
N GLY A 60 1.83 12.04 -17.59
CA GLY A 60 1.44 12.79 -16.41
C GLY A 60 0.73 11.97 -15.34
N ILE A 61 0.96 10.66 -15.30
CA ILE A 61 0.32 9.74 -14.34
C ILE A 61 1.36 8.87 -13.65
N THR A 62 1.16 8.59 -12.37
CA THR A 62 1.98 7.65 -11.60
C THR A 62 1.64 6.21 -11.99
N ILE A 63 2.63 5.44 -12.38
CA ILE A 63 2.53 4.02 -12.77
C ILE A 63 3.02 3.11 -11.64
N SER A 64 4.22 3.41 -11.13
CA SER A 64 4.86 2.66 -10.06
C SER A 64 4.76 3.41 -8.73
N THR A 65 4.77 2.67 -7.61
CA THR A 65 4.86 3.29 -6.30
C THR A 65 6.18 4.03 -6.13
N ALA A 66 6.13 5.26 -5.61
CA ALA A 66 7.31 6.03 -5.26
C ALA A 66 7.41 6.18 -3.74
N HIS A 67 8.63 6.15 -3.21
CA HIS A 67 8.87 6.28 -1.79
C HIS A 67 9.66 7.56 -1.50
N VAL A 68 9.14 8.38 -0.58
CA VAL A 68 9.82 9.55 -0.02
C VAL A 68 9.84 9.47 1.49
N GLU A 69 10.82 10.14 2.13
CA GLU A 69 10.89 10.24 3.59
C GLU A 69 10.73 11.68 4.05
N TYR A 70 10.06 11.87 5.17
CA TYR A 70 9.98 13.13 5.88
C TYR A 70 9.66 12.90 7.35
N GLU A 71 9.75 13.95 8.15
CA GLU A 71 9.40 13.89 9.56
C GLU A 71 8.67 15.14 10.02
N THR A 72 7.77 14.95 10.99
CA THR A 72 7.19 16.00 11.83
C THR A 72 7.95 16.08 13.15
N GLU A 73 7.51 16.91 14.08
CA GLU A 73 8.04 16.87 15.43
C GLU A 73 7.76 15.53 16.14
N ALA A 74 6.61 14.91 15.85
CA ALA A 74 6.12 13.70 16.51
C ALA A 74 6.68 12.41 15.90
N ARG A 75 6.78 12.32 14.56
CA ARG A 75 7.02 11.06 13.85
C ARG A 75 7.95 11.20 12.65
N HIS A 76 8.58 10.08 12.30
CA HIS A 76 9.27 9.86 11.02
C HIS A 76 8.35 9.08 10.10
N TYR A 77 8.20 9.52 8.85
CA TYR A 77 7.32 8.93 7.85
C TYR A 77 8.08 8.36 6.67
N ALA A 78 7.72 7.13 6.29
CA ALA A 78 7.93 6.61 4.94
C ALA A 78 6.63 6.82 4.17
N HIS A 79 6.66 7.62 3.11
CA HIS A 79 5.49 7.92 2.31
C HIS A 79 5.53 7.17 0.99
N VAL A 80 4.46 6.45 0.69
CA VAL A 80 4.25 5.69 -0.54
C VAL A 80 3.27 6.45 -1.42
N ASP A 81 3.74 7.03 -2.51
CA ASP A 81 2.86 7.61 -3.52
C ASP A 81 2.28 6.51 -4.41
N CYS A 82 0.97 6.30 -4.34
CA CYS A 82 0.28 5.21 -5.04
C CYS A 82 -0.30 5.70 -6.38
N PRO A 83 -0.27 4.87 -7.44
CA PRO A 83 -0.92 5.21 -8.70
C PRO A 83 -2.44 5.36 -8.53
N GLY A 84 -3.04 6.26 -9.32
CA GLY A 84 -4.48 6.51 -9.30
C GLY A 84 -5.25 5.86 -10.44
N HIS A 85 -4.57 5.45 -11.51
CA HIS A 85 -5.22 4.93 -12.71
C HIS A 85 -5.65 3.47 -12.55
N ALA A 86 -6.81 3.11 -13.09
CA ALA A 86 -7.40 1.76 -12.99
C ALA A 86 -6.47 0.64 -13.50
N ASP A 87 -5.66 0.91 -14.54
CA ASP A 87 -4.73 -0.08 -15.10
C ASP A 87 -3.60 -0.46 -14.13
N TYR A 88 -3.32 0.38 -13.12
CA TYR A 88 -2.23 0.20 -12.16
C TYR A 88 -2.70 -0.15 -10.75
N VAL A 89 -3.94 -0.60 -10.61
CA VAL A 89 -4.54 -0.99 -9.31
C VAL A 89 -3.70 -2.04 -8.58
N LYS A 90 -3.03 -2.94 -9.29
CA LYS A 90 -2.07 -3.88 -8.69
C LYS A 90 -0.96 -3.17 -7.89
N ASN A 91 -0.39 -2.11 -8.45
CA ASN A 91 0.63 -1.31 -7.78
C ASN A 91 0.04 -0.49 -6.62
N MET A 92 -1.20 0.01 -6.79
CA MET A 92 -1.93 0.66 -5.70
C MET A 92 -2.18 -0.29 -4.52
N ILE A 93 -2.65 -1.53 -4.77
CA ILE A 93 -2.87 -2.54 -3.73
C ILE A 93 -1.56 -2.84 -2.99
N THR A 94 -0.47 -3.02 -3.74
CA THR A 94 0.86 -3.27 -3.16
C THR A 94 1.33 -2.11 -2.29
N GLY A 95 1.17 -0.88 -2.76
CA GLY A 95 1.53 0.32 -2.01
C GLY A 95 0.69 0.46 -0.74
N ALA A 96 -0.64 0.37 -0.86
CA ALA A 96 -1.56 0.47 0.26
C ALA A 96 -1.33 -0.62 1.33
N ALA A 97 -1.01 -1.84 0.92
CA ALA A 97 -0.71 -2.95 1.85
C ALA A 97 0.53 -2.69 2.71
N GLN A 98 1.40 -1.77 2.32
CA GLN A 98 2.60 -1.40 3.05
C GLN A 98 2.38 -0.26 4.04
N THR A 99 1.20 0.38 4.04
CA THR A 99 0.94 1.58 4.84
C THR A 99 0.30 1.25 6.19
N ASP A 100 0.58 2.09 7.17
CA ASP A 100 -0.01 2.08 8.51
C ASP A 100 -1.19 3.04 8.60
N GLY A 101 -1.40 3.85 7.56
CA GLY A 101 -2.50 4.77 7.34
C GLY A 101 -2.41 5.37 5.95
N ALA A 102 -3.47 6.02 5.46
CA ALA A 102 -3.42 6.66 4.16
C ALA A 102 -4.06 8.06 4.14
N ILE A 103 -3.56 8.90 3.24
CA ILE A 103 -4.15 10.18 2.88
C ILE A 103 -4.98 9.96 1.62
N LEU A 104 -6.29 10.10 1.73
CA LEU A 104 -7.20 10.05 0.60
C LEU A 104 -7.31 11.43 -0.02
N VAL A 105 -6.85 11.56 -1.26
CA VAL A 105 -6.83 12.84 -1.99
C VAL A 105 -8.04 12.92 -2.90
N VAL A 106 -8.86 13.95 -2.72
CA VAL A 106 -10.08 14.20 -3.50
C VAL A 106 -10.04 15.61 -4.07
N ASN A 107 -10.31 15.76 -5.35
CA ASN A 107 -10.47 17.07 -5.98
C ASN A 107 -11.78 17.72 -5.51
N ALA A 108 -11.72 18.92 -4.97
CA ALA A 108 -12.87 19.66 -4.46
C ALA A 108 -13.93 19.97 -5.53
N ALA A 109 -13.51 20.14 -6.78
CA ALA A 109 -14.44 20.45 -7.89
C ALA A 109 -15.16 19.21 -8.42
N ASP A 110 -14.52 18.03 -8.38
CA ASP A 110 -15.06 16.80 -8.97
C ASP A 110 -15.76 15.90 -7.93
N GLY A 111 -15.40 16.06 -6.64
CA GLY A 111 -15.84 15.16 -5.58
C GLY A 111 -15.29 13.73 -5.70
N PRO A 112 -15.92 12.74 -5.04
CA PRO A 112 -15.49 11.35 -5.09
C PRO A 112 -15.81 10.70 -6.43
N MET A 113 -14.80 10.37 -7.19
CA MET A 113 -14.82 9.72 -8.50
C MET A 113 -14.75 8.18 -8.38
N PRO A 114 -14.99 7.41 -9.47
CA PRO A 114 -15.03 5.94 -9.40
C PRO A 114 -13.80 5.29 -8.75
N GLN A 115 -12.57 5.74 -9.07
CA GLN A 115 -11.37 5.18 -8.44
C GLN A 115 -11.22 5.62 -6.97
N THR A 116 -11.81 6.76 -6.56
CA THR A 116 -11.88 7.13 -5.13
C THR A 116 -12.61 6.05 -4.35
N ARG A 117 -13.77 5.62 -4.85
CA ARG A 117 -14.59 4.54 -4.26
C ARG A 117 -13.83 3.21 -4.23
N GLU A 118 -13.20 2.83 -5.34
CA GLU A 118 -12.39 1.60 -5.43
C GLU A 118 -11.19 1.65 -4.48
N HIS A 119 -10.51 2.77 -4.35
CA HIS A 119 -9.36 2.92 -3.47
C HIS A 119 -9.73 2.84 -1.98
N ILE A 120 -10.87 3.41 -1.57
CA ILE A 120 -11.38 3.27 -0.19
C ILE A 120 -11.68 1.80 0.11
N LEU A 121 -12.39 1.11 -0.80
CA LEU A 121 -12.70 -0.30 -0.68
C LEU A 121 -11.43 -1.15 -0.56
N LEU A 122 -10.48 -0.95 -1.45
CA LEU A 122 -9.21 -1.68 -1.45
C LEU A 122 -8.38 -1.40 -0.20
N ALA A 123 -8.28 -0.16 0.24
CA ALA A 123 -7.60 0.21 1.49
C ALA A 123 -8.20 -0.55 2.68
N ARG A 124 -9.52 -0.64 2.74
CA ARG A 124 -10.22 -1.42 3.76
C ARG A 124 -9.88 -2.91 3.69
N GLN A 125 -9.84 -3.48 2.47
CA GLN A 125 -9.57 -4.90 2.25
C GLN A 125 -8.12 -5.29 2.58
N VAL A 126 -7.15 -4.46 2.21
CA VAL A 126 -5.73 -4.72 2.55
C VAL A 126 -5.41 -4.40 4.02
N GLY A 127 -6.37 -3.83 4.75
CA GLY A 127 -6.27 -3.63 6.19
C GLY A 127 -5.61 -2.31 6.60
N VAL A 128 -5.69 -1.26 5.77
CA VAL A 128 -5.31 0.10 6.18
C VAL A 128 -6.22 0.52 7.35
N PRO A 129 -5.65 0.79 8.54
CA PRO A 129 -6.45 0.94 9.75
C PRO A 129 -7.15 2.29 9.86
N ALA A 130 -6.57 3.36 9.28
CA ALA A 130 -7.11 4.71 9.39
C ALA A 130 -6.79 5.55 8.15
N LEU A 131 -7.67 6.50 7.87
CA LEU A 131 -7.56 7.44 6.74
C LEU A 131 -7.61 8.88 7.26
N VAL A 132 -6.96 9.78 6.53
CA VAL A 132 -7.16 11.23 6.60
C VAL A 132 -7.52 11.70 5.19
N VAL A 133 -8.47 12.61 5.05
CA VAL A 133 -8.86 13.14 3.74
C VAL A 133 -8.18 14.48 3.51
N TYR A 134 -7.60 14.64 2.31
CA TYR A 134 -7.16 15.95 1.82
C TYR A 134 -8.02 16.35 0.62
N MET A 135 -8.93 17.31 0.84
CA MET A 135 -9.73 17.93 -0.21
C MET A 135 -8.87 18.95 -0.94
N ASN A 136 -8.34 18.51 -2.08
CA ASN A 136 -7.36 19.26 -2.87
C ASN A 136 -8.03 20.18 -3.90
N LYS A 137 -7.27 21.14 -4.42
CA LYS A 137 -7.67 22.09 -5.45
C LYS A 137 -8.86 22.97 -5.04
N VAL A 138 -8.98 23.33 -3.77
CA VAL A 138 -10.03 24.24 -3.29
C VAL A 138 -9.91 25.63 -3.90
N ASP A 139 -8.74 25.99 -4.43
CA ASP A 139 -8.51 27.21 -5.20
C ASP A 139 -9.28 27.28 -6.53
N GLN A 140 -9.86 26.16 -6.98
CA GLN A 140 -10.69 26.06 -8.20
C GLN A 140 -12.20 26.17 -7.92
N VAL A 141 -12.60 26.29 -6.66
CA VAL A 141 -14.01 26.32 -6.23
C VAL A 141 -14.27 27.63 -5.51
N ASP A 142 -15.15 28.44 -6.10
CA ASP A 142 -15.51 29.76 -5.56
C ASP A 142 -16.72 29.72 -4.59
N ASP A 143 -17.37 28.56 -4.47
CA ASP A 143 -18.60 28.39 -3.71
C ASP A 143 -18.37 27.42 -2.54
N ASP A 144 -18.47 27.96 -1.32
CA ASP A 144 -18.30 27.18 -0.09
C ASP A 144 -19.35 26.07 0.07
N GLU A 145 -20.59 26.25 -0.51
CA GLU A 145 -21.64 25.22 -0.46
C GLU A 145 -21.22 23.95 -1.22
N ILE A 146 -20.44 24.11 -2.31
CA ILE A 146 -19.89 22.95 -3.05
C ILE A 146 -18.87 22.20 -2.17
N LEU A 147 -18.02 22.93 -1.45
CA LEU A 147 -17.04 22.30 -0.54
C LEU A 147 -17.71 21.53 0.60
N GLU A 148 -18.82 22.08 1.15
CA GLU A 148 -19.61 21.40 2.18
C GLU A 148 -20.31 20.15 1.63
N LEU A 149 -20.86 20.22 0.42
CA LEU A 149 -21.50 19.08 -0.24
C LEU A 149 -20.51 17.94 -0.51
N VAL A 150 -19.32 18.26 -1.04
CA VAL A 150 -18.26 17.26 -1.28
C VAL A 150 -17.78 16.65 0.03
N GLU A 151 -17.66 17.44 1.10
CA GLU A 151 -17.32 16.94 2.42
C GLU A 151 -18.36 15.94 2.94
N LEU A 152 -19.66 16.28 2.82
CA LEU A 152 -20.76 15.41 3.23
C LEU A 152 -20.74 14.08 2.43
N GLU A 153 -20.61 14.16 1.11
CA GLU A 153 -20.53 12.97 0.25
C GLU A 153 -19.34 12.08 0.63
N MET A 154 -18.20 12.68 0.96
CA MET A 154 -17.03 11.93 1.42
C MET A 154 -17.28 11.21 2.75
N ARG A 155 -17.93 11.87 3.73
CA ARG A 155 -18.26 11.27 5.02
C ARG A 155 -19.21 10.08 4.86
N GLU A 156 -20.27 10.24 4.03
CA GLU A 156 -21.20 9.15 3.71
C GLU A 156 -20.51 7.99 3.03
N LEU A 157 -19.63 8.27 2.06
CA LEU A 157 -18.88 7.24 1.33
C LEU A 157 -17.92 6.46 2.25
N LEU A 158 -17.19 7.14 3.13
CA LEU A 158 -16.28 6.51 4.09
C LEU A 158 -17.06 5.62 5.07
N THR A 159 -18.21 6.09 5.55
CA THR A 159 -19.10 5.32 6.43
C THR A 159 -19.64 4.08 5.72
N TYR A 160 -20.05 4.22 4.46
CA TYR A 160 -20.51 3.10 3.63
C TYR A 160 -19.47 1.97 3.51
N TYR A 161 -18.18 2.32 3.37
CA TYR A 161 -17.08 1.34 3.31
C TYR A 161 -16.54 0.92 4.69
N GLY A 162 -17.23 1.28 5.79
CA GLY A 162 -16.93 0.79 7.13
C GLY A 162 -15.78 1.51 7.84
N PHE A 163 -15.47 2.75 7.43
CA PHE A 163 -14.68 3.68 8.21
C PHE A 163 -15.59 4.58 9.05
N ASP A 164 -15.05 5.22 10.09
CA ASP A 164 -15.80 6.22 10.87
C ASP A 164 -15.77 7.57 10.13
N GLY A 165 -16.69 7.75 9.17
CA GLY A 165 -16.71 8.93 8.31
C GLY A 165 -16.90 10.24 9.06
N ASP A 166 -17.58 10.23 10.23
CA ASP A 166 -17.78 11.43 11.05
C ASP A 166 -16.50 11.84 11.80
N ALA A 167 -15.71 10.86 12.24
CA ALA A 167 -14.49 11.09 13.00
C ALA A 167 -13.24 11.35 12.11
N ILE A 168 -13.28 10.99 10.82
CA ILE A 168 -12.14 11.17 9.92
C ILE A 168 -11.89 12.66 9.67
N PRO A 169 -10.65 13.17 9.90
CA PRO A 169 -10.29 14.53 9.55
C PRO A 169 -10.34 14.77 8.04
N ILE A 170 -10.97 15.88 7.64
CA ILE A 170 -10.98 16.37 6.26
C ILE A 170 -10.31 17.74 6.22
N VAL A 171 -9.14 17.80 5.62
CA VAL A 171 -8.37 19.04 5.49
C VAL A 171 -8.57 19.60 4.08
N LYS A 172 -8.91 20.88 3.99
CA LYS A 172 -9.17 21.61 2.73
C LYS A 172 -7.92 22.41 2.34
N GLY A 173 -7.46 22.25 1.08
CA GLY A 173 -6.26 22.97 0.63
C GLY A 173 -5.99 22.88 -0.86
N SER A 174 -4.89 23.49 -1.27
CA SER A 174 -4.35 23.39 -2.62
C SER A 174 -2.88 22.98 -2.56
N ALA A 175 -2.61 21.74 -2.93
CA ALA A 175 -1.25 21.22 -2.98
C ALA A 175 -0.36 22.02 -3.95
N LEU A 176 -0.94 22.52 -5.05
CA LEU A 176 -0.23 23.37 -6.00
C LEU A 176 0.14 24.72 -5.38
N ALA A 177 -0.80 25.39 -4.71
CA ALA A 177 -0.56 26.64 -4.01
C ALA A 177 0.54 26.50 -2.93
N ALA A 178 0.51 25.40 -2.17
CA ALA A 178 1.57 25.08 -1.21
C ALA A 178 2.91 24.85 -1.89
N LEU A 179 2.93 24.12 -3.02
CA LEU A 179 4.13 23.86 -3.80
C LEU A 179 4.69 25.14 -4.44
N GLU A 180 3.86 26.10 -4.81
CA GLU A 180 4.27 27.42 -5.29
C GLU A 180 4.72 28.34 -4.15
N GLY A 181 4.52 27.95 -2.90
CA GLY A 181 5.00 28.66 -1.72
C GLY A 181 4.03 29.70 -1.17
N ARG A 182 2.72 29.63 -1.54
CA ARG A 182 1.69 30.48 -0.93
C ARG A 182 1.60 30.21 0.57
N ASP A 183 1.77 31.28 1.33
CA ASP A 183 1.71 31.24 2.80
C ASP A 183 0.32 31.72 3.29
N ASP A 184 -0.69 30.92 3.01
CA ASP A 184 -2.08 31.16 3.40
C ASP A 184 -2.78 29.87 3.86
N ALA A 185 -4.07 29.98 4.21
CA ALA A 185 -4.85 28.89 4.77
C ALA A 185 -4.93 27.67 3.83
N ILE A 186 -5.07 27.87 2.51
CA ILE A 186 -5.17 26.81 1.54
C ILE A 186 -3.84 26.36 0.95
N GLY A 187 -2.77 27.14 1.14
CA GLY A 187 -1.40 26.83 0.73
C GLY A 187 -0.63 26.07 1.81
N LYS A 188 0.50 26.61 2.26
CA LYS A 188 1.40 25.95 3.23
C LYS A 188 0.70 25.56 4.53
N ASN A 189 -0.22 26.39 5.03
CA ASN A 189 -0.90 26.12 6.30
C ASN A 189 -1.76 24.86 6.20
N SER A 190 -2.38 24.59 5.06
CA SER A 190 -3.15 23.34 4.84
C SER A 190 -2.27 22.08 4.92
N ILE A 191 -0.99 22.18 4.53
CA ILE A 191 -0.04 21.05 4.63
C ILE A 191 0.35 20.81 6.10
N TYR A 192 0.58 21.87 6.88
CA TYR A 192 0.83 21.72 8.32
C TYR A 192 -0.39 21.15 9.05
N GLU A 193 -1.60 21.60 8.70
CA GLU A 193 -2.85 21.06 9.24
C GLU A 193 -3.04 19.58 8.86
N LEU A 194 -2.77 19.22 7.60
CA LEU A 194 -2.80 17.83 7.16
C LEU A 194 -1.83 16.97 7.98
N MET A 195 -0.58 17.40 8.13
CA MET A 195 0.42 16.62 8.87
C MET A 195 0.07 16.50 10.36
N LYS A 196 -0.51 17.55 10.94
CA LYS A 196 -1.06 17.49 12.30
C LYS A 196 -2.21 16.47 12.39
N ALA A 197 -3.15 16.49 11.46
CA ALA A 197 -4.25 15.51 11.40
C ALA A 197 -3.73 14.08 11.26
N VAL A 198 -2.69 13.85 10.44
CA VAL A 198 -2.02 12.55 10.28
C VAL A 198 -1.35 12.12 11.59
N ASP A 199 -0.62 13.01 12.28
CA ASP A 199 0.03 12.72 13.55
C ASP A 199 -0.98 12.31 14.64
N GLU A 200 -2.15 12.98 14.69
CA GLU A 200 -3.17 12.78 15.72
C GLU A 200 -4.11 11.62 15.41
N HIS A 201 -4.53 11.45 14.15
CA HIS A 201 -5.58 10.50 13.78
C HIS A 201 -5.05 9.11 13.37
N ILE A 202 -3.90 9.04 12.68
CA ILE A 202 -3.32 7.74 12.32
C ILE A 202 -2.69 7.11 13.57
N PRO A 203 -3.15 5.91 14.00
CA PRO A 203 -2.63 5.27 15.19
C PRO A 203 -1.16 4.89 15.04
N GLN A 204 -0.41 4.83 16.14
CA GLN A 204 0.94 4.27 16.11
C GLN A 204 0.82 2.77 15.83
N PRO A 205 1.39 2.28 14.71
CA PRO A 205 1.20 0.89 14.32
C PRO A 205 1.94 -0.07 15.27
N PRO A 206 1.36 -1.27 15.52
CA PRO A 206 2.07 -2.31 16.24
C PRO A 206 3.31 -2.76 15.47
N ARG A 207 4.37 -3.07 16.20
CA ARG A 207 5.64 -3.57 15.65
C ARG A 207 5.92 -4.97 16.21
N PRO A 208 5.41 -6.05 15.59
CA PRO A 208 5.56 -7.41 16.08
C PRO A 208 7.00 -7.93 15.86
N THR A 209 7.95 -7.40 16.63
CA THR A 209 9.38 -7.74 16.53
C THR A 209 9.75 -9.07 17.20
N ASP A 210 8.86 -9.63 18.00
CA ASP A 210 8.96 -10.92 18.69
C ASP A 210 8.63 -12.13 17.79
N LYS A 211 7.97 -11.87 16.65
CA LYS A 211 7.66 -12.91 15.64
C LYS A 211 8.86 -13.18 14.73
N PRO A 212 8.88 -14.32 14.01
CA PRO A 212 9.85 -14.57 12.96
C PRO A 212 9.89 -13.46 11.92
N PHE A 213 11.06 -13.15 11.38
CA PHE A 213 11.22 -12.18 10.31
C PHE A 213 10.44 -12.59 9.06
N LEU A 214 9.68 -11.67 8.49
CA LEU A 214 8.97 -11.81 7.22
C LEU A 214 8.88 -10.46 6.53
N MET A 215 9.28 -10.42 5.27
CA MET A 215 9.23 -9.25 4.39
C MET A 215 8.76 -9.66 2.99
N PRO A 216 7.57 -9.26 2.54
CA PRO A 216 7.15 -9.42 1.15
C PRO A 216 8.07 -8.67 0.20
N VAL A 217 8.42 -9.30 -0.91
CA VAL A 217 9.23 -8.69 -1.97
C VAL A 217 8.36 -7.76 -2.80
N GLU A 218 8.71 -6.49 -2.81
CA GLU A 218 8.07 -5.46 -3.62
C GLU A 218 8.79 -5.25 -4.93
N ASP A 219 10.12 -5.08 -4.86
CA ASP A 219 10.95 -4.84 -6.03
C ASP A 219 12.33 -5.49 -5.88
N VAL A 220 13.00 -5.72 -7.02
CA VAL A 220 14.31 -6.39 -7.06
C VAL A 220 15.24 -5.61 -7.98
N PHE A 221 16.37 -5.19 -7.42
CA PHE A 221 17.39 -4.41 -8.13
C PHE A 221 18.73 -5.14 -8.16
N SER A 222 19.47 -4.98 -9.25
CA SER A 222 20.86 -5.39 -9.35
C SER A 222 21.76 -4.17 -9.15
N ILE A 223 22.68 -4.24 -8.18
CA ILE A 223 23.68 -3.18 -7.99
C ILE A 223 25.02 -3.71 -8.45
N SER A 224 25.61 -3.10 -9.48
CA SER A 224 26.91 -3.48 -10.03
C SER A 224 27.98 -3.54 -8.92
N GLY A 225 28.66 -4.67 -8.81
CA GLY A 225 29.72 -4.92 -7.81
C GLY A 225 29.23 -5.15 -6.38
N ARG A 226 27.90 -5.10 -6.10
CA ARG A 226 27.35 -5.32 -4.74
C ARG A 226 26.40 -6.51 -4.65
N GLY A 227 25.68 -6.85 -5.73
CA GLY A 227 24.75 -7.97 -5.79
C GLY A 227 23.29 -7.54 -5.93
N THR A 228 22.38 -8.44 -5.55
CA THR A 228 20.94 -8.24 -5.65
C THR A 228 20.39 -7.59 -4.38
N VAL A 229 19.58 -6.54 -4.55
CA VAL A 229 18.85 -5.88 -3.48
C VAL A 229 17.37 -6.21 -3.64
N VAL A 230 16.76 -6.69 -2.58
CA VAL A 230 15.34 -6.99 -2.46
C VAL A 230 14.70 -5.93 -1.57
N THR A 231 13.69 -5.24 -2.05
CA THR A 231 12.98 -4.22 -1.27
C THR A 231 11.62 -4.71 -0.81
N GLY A 232 11.18 -4.16 0.31
CA GLY A 232 9.86 -4.41 0.87
C GLY A 232 9.70 -3.83 2.26
N ARG A 233 8.47 -3.85 2.76
CA ARG A 233 8.17 -3.56 4.16
C ARG A 233 8.32 -4.83 5.00
N VAL A 234 9.02 -4.73 6.11
CA VAL A 234 9.08 -5.82 7.09
C VAL A 234 7.72 -5.95 7.78
N GLU A 235 7.00 -7.04 7.56
CA GLU A 235 5.71 -7.31 8.21
C GLU A 235 5.91 -7.68 9.67
N THR A 236 6.83 -8.61 9.95
CA THR A 236 7.09 -9.12 11.30
C THR A 236 8.59 -9.33 11.53
N GLY A 237 8.97 -9.38 12.80
CA GLY A 237 10.30 -9.77 13.24
C GLY A 237 11.39 -8.74 13.00
N ILE A 238 12.60 -9.22 13.07
CA ILE A 238 13.83 -8.46 12.88
C ILE A 238 14.77 -9.28 12.00
N VAL A 239 15.47 -8.62 11.08
CA VAL A 239 16.59 -9.20 10.31
C VAL A 239 17.85 -8.38 10.53
N LYS A 240 18.96 -9.05 10.81
CA LYS A 240 20.28 -8.42 11.00
C LYS A 240 21.19 -8.70 9.81
N VAL A 241 22.15 -7.82 9.61
CA VAL A 241 23.23 -8.08 8.66
C VAL A 241 24.01 -9.32 9.10
N GLY A 242 24.21 -10.27 8.18
CA GLY A 242 24.86 -11.56 8.43
C GLY A 242 23.91 -12.73 8.69
N GLU A 243 22.61 -12.48 8.86
CA GLU A 243 21.62 -13.54 9.09
C GLU A 243 21.26 -14.29 7.81
N GLU A 244 21.03 -15.62 7.97
CA GLU A 244 20.49 -16.49 6.94
C GLU A 244 18.97 -16.27 6.84
N VAL A 245 18.46 -16.19 5.62
CA VAL A 245 17.06 -16.03 5.28
C VAL A 245 16.66 -16.94 4.13
N GLU A 246 15.38 -17.18 3.96
CA GLU A 246 14.81 -17.91 2.82
C GLU A 246 13.98 -16.98 1.94
N ILE A 247 14.02 -17.24 0.63
CA ILE A 247 13.15 -16.65 -0.38
C ILE A 247 12.10 -17.71 -0.71
N VAL A 248 10.82 -17.42 -0.41
CA VAL A 248 9.72 -18.40 -0.46
C VAL A 248 8.59 -17.90 -1.33
N GLY A 249 7.95 -18.81 -2.06
CA GLY A 249 6.79 -18.57 -2.93
C GLY A 249 7.16 -18.47 -4.40
N LEU A 250 6.19 -18.69 -5.28
CA LEU A 250 6.25 -18.66 -6.74
C LEU A 250 7.25 -19.62 -7.37
N LYS A 251 8.45 -19.70 -6.85
CA LYS A 251 9.57 -20.55 -7.27
C LYS A 251 10.04 -21.45 -6.12
N ASP A 252 10.99 -22.31 -6.42
CA ASP A 252 11.63 -23.16 -5.42
C ASP A 252 12.28 -22.30 -4.31
N THR A 253 12.08 -22.71 -3.07
CA THR A 253 12.63 -22.02 -1.90
C THR A 253 14.16 -22.01 -1.95
N ARG A 254 14.74 -20.82 -1.76
CA ARG A 254 16.20 -20.62 -1.75
C ARG A 254 16.66 -20.01 -0.45
N LYS A 255 17.79 -20.50 0.06
CA LYS A 255 18.51 -19.90 1.19
C LYS A 255 19.52 -18.88 0.71
N THR A 256 19.64 -17.79 1.45
CA THR A 256 20.64 -16.74 1.22
C THR A 256 21.01 -16.07 2.54
N VAL A 257 21.99 -15.16 2.47
CA VAL A 257 22.44 -14.37 3.62
C VAL A 257 22.27 -12.89 3.32
N VAL A 258 21.67 -12.15 4.26
CA VAL A 258 21.57 -10.70 4.19
C VAL A 258 22.93 -10.08 4.49
N THR A 259 23.53 -9.42 3.51
CA THR A 259 24.88 -8.81 3.64
C THR A 259 24.84 -7.31 3.89
N GLY A 260 23.67 -6.70 3.81
CA GLY A 260 23.44 -5.29 4.13
C GLY A 260 21.96 -4.98 4.20
N VAL A 261 21.63 -3.99 5.01
CA VAL A 261 20.26 -3.45 5.15
C VAL A 261 20.34 -1.94 4.98
N GLU A 262 19.47 -1.40 4.13
CA GLU A 262 19.41 0.04 3.86
C GLU A 262 17.95 0.52 3.94
N MET A 263 17.75 1.74 4.43
CA MET A 263 16.49 2.45 4.39
C MET A 263 16.75 3.90 3.94
N PHE A 264 16.06 4.38 2.89
CA PHE A 264 16.28 5.70 2.31
C PHE A 264 17.77 6.01 2.02
N ARG A 265 18.49 5.04 1.45
CA ARG A 265 19.93 5.11 1.14
C ARG A 265 20.86 5.26 2.34
N LYS A 266 20.34 5.15 3.57
CA LYS A 266 21.11 5.11 4.82
C LYS A 266 21.31 3.67 5.27
N LEU A 267 22.47 3.35 5.85
CA LEU A 267 22.78 2.01 6.34
C LEU A 267 22.06 1.73 7.66
N LEU A 268 21.63 0.49 7.82
CA LEU A 268 21.06 -0.06 9.04
C LEU A 268 21.85 -1.30 9.47
N ASP A 269 22.01 -1.50 10.78
CA ASP A 269 22.56 -2.77 11.33
C ASP A 269 21.50 -3.88 11.29
N GLN A 270 20.21 -3.48 11.35
CA GLN A 270 19.07 -4.39 11.31
C GLN A 270 17.82 -3.69 10.75
N GLY A 271 16.96 -4.44 10.06
CA GLY A 271 15.59 -4.08 9.71
C GLY A 271 14.62 -4.70 10.70
N MET A 272 13.56 -3.97 11.08
CA MET A 272 12.54 -4.46 12.02
C MET A 272 11.14 -4.25 11.47
N ALA A 273 10.16 -4.95 12.05
CA ALA A 273 8.76 -4.82 11.70
C ALA A 273 8.35 -3.35 11.52
N GLY A 274 7.77 -3.05 10.36
CA GLY A 274 7.34 -1.72 9.93
C GLY A 274 8.35 -0.91 9.13
N ASP A 275 9.62 -1.32 9.04
CA ASP A 275 10.59 -0.62 8.20
C ASP A 275 10.41 -0.98 6.73
N ASN A 276 10.53 0.02 5.84
CA ASN A 276 10.70 -0.19 4.41
C ASN A 276 12.19 -0.28 4.10
N ILE A 277 12.67 -1.48 3.84
CA ILE A 277 14.11 -1.73 3.66
C ILE A 277 14.47 -2.27 2.29
N GLY A 278 15.71 -2.03 1.90
CA GLY A 278 16.40 -2.79 0.87
C GLY A 278 17.39 -3.76 1.55
N ALA A 279 17.14 -5.04 1.41
CA ALA A 279 18.03 -6.11 1.89
C ALA A 279 18.96 -6.55 0.75
N LEU A 280 20.27 -6.40 0.95
CA LEU A 280 21.29 -6.90 0.04
C LEU A 280 21.50 -8.40 0.32
N VAL A 281 21.24 -9.26 -0.67
CA VAL A 281 21.33 -10.72 -0.55
C VAL A 281 22.50 -11.29 -1.33
N ARG A 282 23.15 -12.34 -0.77
CA ARG A 282 24.36 -12.95 -1.34
C ARG A 282 24.02 -14.13 -2.26
N GLY A 283 24.72 -14.21 -3.41
CA GLY A 283 24.69 -15.41 -4.27
C GLY A 283 23.33 -15.67 -4.94
N VAL A 284 22.50 -14.65 -5.05
CA VAL A 284 21.20 -14.70 -5.70
C VAL A 284 21.23 -13.72 -6.86
N ALA A 285 20.91 -14.17 -8.06
CA ALA A 285 20.77 -13.31 -9.22
C ALA A 285 19.41 -12.59 -9.21
N ARG A 286 19.30 -11.48 -9.95
CA ARG A 286 18.04 -10.72 -9.99
C ARG A 286 16.87 -11.56 -10.50
N GLU A 287 17.11 -12.41 -11.47
CA GLU A 287 16.13 -13.31 -12.09
C GLU A 287 15.70 -14.48 -11.19
N ASP A 288 16.41 -14.73 -10.13
CA ASP A 288 16.07 -15.77 -9.13
C ASP A 288 14.98 -15.28 -8.15
N VAL A 289 14.82 -13.97 -8.02
CA VAL A 289 13.86 -13.33 -7.11
C VAL A 289 12.86 -12.52 -7.91
N GLU A 290 11.61 -12.60 -7.51
CA GLU A 290 10.55 -11.78 -8.13
C GLU A 290 9.57 -11.24 -7.09
N ARG A 291 8.88 -10.18 -7.49
CA ARG A 291 7.79 -9.58 -6.71
C ARG A 291 6.75 -10.64 -6.36
N GLY A 292 6.32 -10.67 -5.10
CA GLY A 292 5.33 -11.62 -4.60
C GLY A 292 5.89 -12.79 -3.83
N GLN A 293 7.19 -13.05 -3.94
CA GLN A 293 7.89 -13.91 -2.98
C GLN A 293 8.02 -13.20 -1.63
N VAL A 294 8.40 -13.92 -0.59
CA VAL A 294 8.74 -13.34 0.71
C VAL A 294 10.17 -13.68 1.07
N LEU A 295 10.84 -12.73 1.73
CA LEU A 295 12.09 -12.96 2.43
C LEU A 295 11.75 -13.23 3.88
N CYS A 296 12.13 -14.37 4.42
CA CYS A 296 11.70 -14.77 5.76
C CYS A 296 12.80 -15.52 6.54
N LYS A 297 12.59 -15.67 7.86
CA LYS A 297 13.43 -16.54 8.69
C LYS A 297 13.31 -17.98 8.19
N PRO A 298 14.42 -18.74 8.08
CA PRO A 298 14.39 -20.11 7.57
C PRO A 298 13.37 -20.99 8.30
N GLY A 299 12.51 -21.65 7.50
CA GLY A 299 11.47 -22.56 7.99
C GLY A 299 10.28 -21.89 8.70
N SER A 300 10.13 -20.57 8.63
CA SER A 300 9.04 -19.87 9.33
C SER A 300 7.76 -19.78 8.53
N VAL A 301 7.81 -19.90 7.22
CA VAL A 301 6.65 -19.91 6.32
C VAL A 301 6.90 -20.88 5.17
N ASN A 302 5.84 -21.50 4.66
CA ASN A 302 5.93 -22.43 3.53
C ASN A 302 5.10 -21.93 2.34
N PRO A 303 5.48 -22.34 1.12
CA PRO A 303 4.68 -22.06 -0.08
C PRO A 303 3.53 -23.08 -0.18
N HIS A 304 2.34 -22.60 -0.54
CA HIS A 304 1.13 -23.42 -0.65
C HIS A 304 0.32 -23.06 -1.90
N THR A 305 -0.38 -24.05 -2.45
CA THR A 305 -1.30 -23.88 -3.60
C THR A 305 -2.76 -24.11 -3.23
N ASP A 306 -3.04 -24.93 -2.20
CA ASP A 306 -4.38 -25.37 -1.86
C ASP A 306 -4.74 -24.93 -0.43
N PHE A 307 -5.84 -24.18 -0.29
CA PHE A 307 -6.31 -23.69 1.00
C PHE A 307 -7.81 -23.50 1.02
N GLN A 308 -8.39 -23.37 2.21
CA GLN A 308 -9.75 -22.90 2.44
C GLN A 308 -9.72 -21.44 2.90
N ALA A 309 -10.76 -20.71 2.54
CA ALA A 309 -10.90 -19.30 2.92
C ALA A 309 -12.35 -18.94 3.21
N GLU A 310 -12.53 -18.02 4.14
CA GLU A 310 -13.77 -17.28 4.30
C GLU A 310 -13.76 -16.09 3.35
N VAL A 311 -14.77 -15.98 2.50
CA VAL A 311 -14.83 -15.00 1.42
C VAL A 311 -16.15 -14.23 1.49
N TYR A 312 -16.05 -12.92 1.38
CA TYR A 312 -17.18 -12.04 1.08
C TYR A 312 -17.15 -11.66 -0.41
N VAL A 313 -18.26 -11.91 -1.09
CA VAL A 313 -18.44 -11.56 -2.51
C VAL A 313 -19.13 -10.22 -2.61
N LEU A 314 -18.45 -9.21 -3.17
CA LEU A 314 -19.00 -7.87 -3.29
C LEU A 314 -20.30 -7.85 -4.09
N SER A 315 -21.28 -7.14 -3.58
CA SER A 315 -22.53 -6.86 -4.27
C SER A 315 -22.36 -5.92 -5.47
N LYS A 316 -23.40 -5.83 -6.30
CA LYS A 316 -23.41 -4.89 -7.43
C LYS A 316 -23.24 -3.44 -6.98
N ASP A 317 -23.88 -3.06 -5.88
CA ASP A 317 -23.85 -1.69 -5.36
C ASP A 317 -22.49 -1.31 -4.78
N GLU A 318 -21.71 -2.30 -4.34
CA GLU A 318 -20.32 -2.16 -3.92
C GLU A 318 -19.31 -2.17 -5.09
N GLY A 319 -19.79 -2.18 -6.34
CA GLY A 319 -18.96 -2.25 -7.54
C GLY A 319 -18.51 -3.66 -7.92
N GLY A 320 -19.02 -4.68 -7.24
CA GLY A 320 -18.72 -6.09 -7.48
C GLY A 320 -19.43 -6.71 -8.68
N ARG A 321 -19.70 -8.00 -8.60
CA ARG A 321 -20.36 -8.77 -9.67
C ARG A 321 -21.87 -8.49 -9.73
N HIS A 322 -22.45 -8.69 -10.92
CA HIS A 322 -23.90 -8.64 -11.15
C HIS A 322 -24.54 -10.04 -11.23
N THR A 323 -23.69 -11.05 -11.39
CA THR A 323 -24.11 -12.43 -11.63
C THR A 323 -23.42 -13.37 -10.64
N PRO A 324 -24.04 -14.49 -10.27
CA PRO A 324 -23.38 -15.51 -9.45
C PRO A 324 -22.17 -16.10 -10.17
N PHE A 325 -21.30 -16.74 -9.42
CA PHE A 325 -20.29 -17.61 -9.97
C PHE A 325 -20.53 -19.07 -9.51
N PHE A 326 -20.02 -19.99 -10.29
CA PHE A 326 -20.18 -21.43 -10.13
C PHE A 326 -18.85 -22.11 -9.79
N ALA A 327 -18.87 -23.40 -9.53
CA ALA A 327 -17.65 -24.19 -9.38
C ALA A 327 -16.72 -24.01 -10.59
N ASN A 328 -15.40 -24.13 -10.35
CA ASN A 328 -14.34 -23.91 -11.33
C ASN A 328 -14.20 -22.44 -11.82
N TYR A 329 -14.77 -21.48 -11.12
CA TYR A 329 -14.52 -20.07 -11.35
C TYR A 329 -13.04 -19.75 -11.14
N ARG A 330 -12.41 -19.00 -12.05
CA ARG A 330 -10.96 -18.76 -12.07
C ARG A 330 -10.62 -17.27 -12.07
N PRO A 331 -10.78 -16.57 -10.95
CA PRO A 331 -10.36 -15.18 -10.81
C PRO A 331 -8.87 -15.07 -10.47
N GLN A 332 -8.42 -13.82 -10.30
CA GLN A 332 -7.11 -13.50 -9.74
C GLN A 332 -7.23 -13.25 -8.24
N PHE A 333 -6.34 -13.90 -7.48
CA PHE A 333 -6.20 -13.75 -6.03
C PHE A 333 -4.98 -12.87 -5.74
N TYR A 334 -5.20 -11.75 -5.08
CA TYR A 334 -4.16 -10.78 -4.74
C TYR A 334 -3.70 -10.99 -3.32
N PHE A 335 -2.45 -11.43 -3.16
CA PHE A 335 -1.80 -11.65 -1.87
C PHE A 335 -0.62 -10.68 -1.74
N ARG A 336 -0.55 -9.91 -0.64
CA ARG A 336 0.57 -9.00 -0.38
C ARG A 336 0.95 -8.18 -1.62
N THR A 337 2.06 -8.54 -2.28
CA THR A 337 2.63 -7.80 -3.42
C THR A 337 2.39 -8.44 -4.79
N THR A 338 1.62 -9.54 -4.88
CA THR A 338 1.38 -10.26 -6.14
C THR A 338 -0.05 -10.73 -6.31
N ASP A 339 -0.37 -11.14 -7.51
CA ASP A 339 -1.61 -11.83 -7.87
C ASP A 339 -1.32 -13.18 -8.52
N VAL A 340 -2.16 -14.15 -8.22
CA VAL A 340 -2.11 -15.50 -8.79
C VAL A 340 -3.50 -15.92 -9.20
N THR A 341 -3.63 -16.52 -10.39
CA THR A 341 -4.89 -17.14 -10.80
C THR A 341 -5.14 -18.38 -9.96
N GLY A 342 -6.36 -18.55 -9.48
CA GLY A 342 -6.78 -19.72 -8.72
C GLY A 342 -8.16 -20.21 -9.13
N GLU A 343 -8.40 -21.49 -8.97
CA GLU A 343 -9.69 -22.12 -9.19
C GLU A 343 -10.46 -22.21 -7.88
N VAL A 344 -11.71 -21.75 -7.90
CA VAL A 344 -12.62 -21.84 -6.75
C VAL A 344 -13.26 -23.21 -6.71
N VAL A 345 -13.19 -23.84 -5.54
CA VAL A 345 -13.86 -25.11 -5.22
C VAL A 345 -14.99 -24.80 -4.22
N LEU A 346 -16.23 -24.99 -4.64
CA LEU A 346 -17.38 -24.76 -3.78
C LEU A 346 -17.58 -25.93 -2.82
N PRO A 347 -18.12 -25.67 -1.60
CA PRO A 347 -18.45 -26.74 -0.66
C PRO A 347 -19.53 -27.65 -1.22
N GLU A 348 -19.56 -28.89 -0.74
CA GLU A 348 -20.53 -29.88 -1.15
C GLU A 348 -21.98 -29.39 -0.92
N GLY A 349 -22.83 -29.51 -1.92
CA GLY A 349 -24.21 -29.02 -1.89
C GLY A 349 -24.39 -27.55 -2.28
N THR A 350 -23.31 -26.80 -2.56
CA THR A 350 -23.36 -25.42 -3.05
C THR A 350 -23.14 -25.39 -4.57
N GLU A 351 -24.19 -25.04 -5.32
CA GLU A 351 -24.10 -24.94 -6.79
C GLU A 351 -23.53 -23.62 -7.28
N MET A 352 -23.83 -22.51 -6.57
CA MET A 352 -23.44 -21.17 -6.93
C MET A 352 -23.27 -20.28 -5.70
N VAL A 353 -22.57 -19.16 -5.89
CA VAL A 353 -22.40 -18.11 -4.89
C VAL A 353 -22.89 -16.80 -5.48
N MET A 354 -23.75 -16.09 -4.73
CA MET A 354 -24.35 -14.84 -5.15
C MET A 354 -23.50 -13.62 -4.74
N PRO A 355 -23.56 -12.51 -5.48
CA PRO A 355 -23.07 -11.23 -4.97
C PRO A 355 -23.75 -10.87 -3.64
N GLY A 356 -22.94 -10.47 -2.65
CA GLY A 356 -23.36 -10.20 -1.27
C GLY A 356 -23.23 -11.37 -0.30
N ASP A 357 -22.88 -12.56 -0.78
CA ASP A 357 -22.74 -13.76 0.08
C ASP A 357 -21.42 -13.74 0.86
N ASN A 358 -21.49 -14.28 2.09
CA ASN A 358 -20.35 -14.77 2.84
C ASN A 358 -20.30 -16.30 2.71
N VAL A 359 -19.17 -16.83 2.26
CA VAL A 359 -19.02 -18.24 1.96
C VAL A 359 -17.62 -18.76 2.28
N THR A 360 -17.54 -19.99 2.78
CA THR A 360 -16.25 -20.69 2.86
C THR A 360 -16.01 -21.43 1.55
N ILE A 361 -14.91 -21.13 0.88
CA ILE A 361 -14.52 -21.78 -0.38
C ILE A 361 -13.17 -22.47 -0.25
N GLY A 362 -12.98 -23.52 -1.05
CA GLY A 362 -11.66 -24.03 -1.38
C GLY A 362 -11.04 -23.23 -2.53
N VAL A 363 -9.74 -23.07 -2.52
CA VAL A 363 -8.98 -22.41 -3.61
C VAL A 363 -7.80 -23.26 -4.00
N LYS A 364 -7.58 -23.41 -5.31
CA LYS A 364 -6.38 -24.05 -5.91
C LYS A 364 -5.67 -23.04 -6.78
N LEU A 365 -4.51 -22.56 -6.34
CA LEU A 365 -3.68 -21.62 -7.08
C LEU A 365 -2.87 -22.33 -8.16
N ILE A 366 -2.58 -21.63 -9.27
CA ILE A 366 -1.70 -22.13 -10.33
C ILE A 366 -0.22 -22.05 -9.98
N ALA A 367 0.16 -21.27 -8.94
CA ALA A 367 1.52 -21.14 -8.45
C ALA A 367 1.52 -21.07 -6.91
N PRO A 368 2.57 -21.58 -6.25
CA PRO A 368 2.64 -21.58 -4.79
C PRO A 368 2.87 -20.18 -4.23
N ILE A 369 2.16 -19.82 -3.18
CA ILE A 369 2.30 -18.56 -2.44
C ILE A 369 2.73 -18.85 -1.02
N ALA A 370 3.67 -18.05 -0.50
CA ALA A 370 4.02 -18.07 0.92
C ALA A 370 2.82 -17.59 1.75
N MET A 371 2.18 -18.49 2.50
CA MET A 371 0.96 -18.17 3.25
C MET A 371 0.89 -18.89 4.59
N ASP A 372 0.17 -18.25 5.49
CA ASP A 372 -0.25 -18.79 6.79
C ASP A 372 -1.76 -18.55 6.99
N PRO A 373 -2.44 -19.29 7.86
CA PRO A 373 -3.79 -18.96 8.26
C PRO A 373 -3.89 -17.52 8.78
N GLY A 374 -4.95 -16.82 8.38
CA GLY A 374 -5.15 -15.39 8.69
C GLY A 374 -4.65 -14.44 7.60
N LEU A 375 -3.96 -14.93 6.56
CA LEU A 375 -3.56 -14.08 5.43
C LEU A 375 -4.79 -13.58 4.68
N ARG A 376 -4.89 -12.27 4.51
CA ARG A 376 -5.96 -11.61 3.74
C ARG A 376 -5.60 -11.55 2.27
N PHE A 377 -6.64 -11.56 1.42
CA PHE A 377 -6.49 -11.41 -0.02
C PHE A 377 -7.73 -10.73 -0.64
N ALA A 378 -7.52 -10.11 -1.80
CA ALA A 378 -8.59 -9.62 -2.64
C ALA A 378 -8.80 -10.56 -3.85
N ILE A 379 -10.04 -10.63 -4.34
CA ILE A 379 -10.41 -11.39 -5.54
C ILE A 379 -10.77 -10.38 -6.63
N ARG A 380 -10.15 -10.50 -7.80
CA ARG A 380 -10.40 -9.60 -8.93
C ARG A 380 -10.71 -10.36 -10.20
N GLU A 381 -11.58 -9.77 -11.02
CA GLU A 381 -11.97 -10.26 -12.34
C GLU A 381 -12.18 -9.08 -13.29
N GLY A 382 -11.63 -9.13 -14.49
CA GLY A 382 -11.83 -8.12 -15.53
C GLY A 382 -11.49 -6.70 -15.09
N GLY A 383 -10.45 -6.52 -14.25
CA GLY A 383 -10.03 -5.22 -13.74
C GLY A 383 -10.83 -4.70 -12.54
N ARG A 384 -11.80 -5.47 -12.02
CA ARG A 384 -12.65 -5.09 -10.87
C ARG A 384 -12.40 -5.98 -9.67
N THR A 385 -12.49 -5.43 -8.48
CA THR A 385 -12.54 -6.21 -7.25
C THR A 385 -13.93 -6.79 -7.10
N VAL A 386 -14.01 -8.11 -6.94
CA VAL A 386 -15.26 -8.86 -6.86
C VAL A 386 -15.46 -9.55 -5.52
N GLY A 387 -14.46 -9.53 -4.67
CA GLY A 387 -14.55 -10.10 -3.33
C GLY A 387 -13.26 -9.93 -2.55
N SER A 388 -13.32 -10.30 -1.29
CA SER A 388 -12.17 -10.40 -0.40
C SER A 388 -12.30 -11.58 0.53
N GLY A 389 -11.18 -12.08 1.02
CA GLY A 389 -11.20 -13.24 1.91
C GLY A 389 -10.01 -13.31 2.85
N VAL A 390 -10.10 -14.28 3.75
CA VAL A 390 -9.07 -14.62 4.72
C VAL A 390 -8.79 -16.11 4.64
N VAL A 391 -7.52 -16.50 4.53
CA VAL A 391 -7.12 -17.91 4.58
C VAL A 391 -7.48 -18.50 5.95
N SER A 392 -8.33 -19.51 5.98
CA SER A 392 -8.75 -20.17 7.22
C SER A 392 -7.91 -21.42 7.50
N THR A 393 -7.72 -22.26 6.49
CA THR A 393 -6.99 -23.52 6.61
C THR A 393 -6.15 -23.79 5.37
N ILE A 394 -4.94 -24.28 5.56
CA ILE A 394 -4.04 -24.68 4.47
C ILE A 394 -4.14 -26.17 4.28
N SER A 395 -4.38 -26.60 3.04
CA SER A 395 -4.60 -28.02 2.70
C SER A 395 -3.35 -28.66 2.08
N LYS A 396 -2.52 -27.88 1.33
CA LYS A 396 -1.30 -28.39 0.70
C LYS A 396 -0.32 -27.25 0.35
#